data_2446c0d0fb1569589e3da09d429ef664
#
_entry.id   2446c0d0fb1569589e3da09d429ef664
#
_cell.length_a   1.000
_cell.length_b   1.000
_cell.length_c   1.000
_cell.angle_alpha   90.00
_cell.angle_beta   90.00
_cell.angle_gamma   90.00
#
_symmetry.space_group_name_H-M   'P 1'
#
loop_
_entity.id
_entity.type
_entity.pdbx_description
1 polymer ?
#
loop_
_entity_poly.entity_id
_entity_poly.type
_entity_poly.pdbx_seq_one_letter_code
_entity_poly.pdbx_strand_id
1 'polypeptide(L)'
;MPAAEFDLIVIGAGPGGVAAADTAALLGKRVALVERTAAIGGAAVNTGTIPSKTLRETALAISGVKARALFGVDVSVRREAKVEDLLRHERLVTASESHQMRTLLDRYGVAVYRGTGTFLDPNTVRVAHPSPPGGVTDLRADKIVVAIGSVPMRPAVFPFESPRVHDSDELLYITAIPRSLAVIGAGVIGSEYACMFAALGVRVHLIDGRDALLPFLDPDLSNALKDAMEKQGIVFWWKDQVEACTAPRSGEIELRLASGNELAVDNVLVCAGRTSAAATLAPERAGFGVTPRGLIPVDEHFRTTVPHIYAVGDVIGFPALASTSAEQGRVAACHAFGSHAKEALAQFLPAGIYTIPEVSSVGLTEAQAKDKGIAVVVGRADYDQNPRGKIIGDKTGFLKLVFAREDLKLLGVHVIGEQASELVHIGLIAMMTGGDANLFLATCFNYPTLGDLYKLATHDAILKRAELVGKAQVGLSRW
;
A
#
# COMPACT_ATOMS: atom_id res chain seq x y z
N MET A 1 12.73 1.43 40.01
CA MET A 1 12.87 2.90 39.85
C MET A 1 11.47 3.42 39.56
N PRO A 2 11.11 4.66 39.94
CA PRO A 2 9.84 5.24 39.53
C PRO A 2 9.75 5.27 38.00
N ALA A 3 8.53 5.15 37.45
CA ALA A 3 8.31 5.21 36.01
C ALA A 3 8.69 6.60 35.47
N ALA A 4 9.30 6.65 34.29
CA ALA A 4 9.56 7.94 33.63
C ALA A 4 8.25 8.51 33.09
N GLU A 5 8.01 9.81 33.33
CA GLU A 5 6.75 10.47 33.01
C GLU A 5 6.81 11.25 31.70
N PHE A 6 5.78 11.06 30.87
CA PHE A 6 5.57 11.71 29.57
C PHE A 6 4.14 12.21 29.44
N ASP A 7 3.90 13.10 28.49
CA ASP A 7 2.54 13.53 28.14
C ASP A 7 1.91 12.50 27.17
N LEU A 8 2.75 11.87 26.31
CA LEU A 8 2.37 10.84 25.36
C LEU A 8 3.37 9.68 25.33
N ILE A 9 2.86 8.44 25.35
CA ILE A 9 3.61 7.26 24.91
C ILE A 9 3.04 6.77 23.58
N VAL A 10 3.91 6.54 22.60
CA VAL A 10 3.56 5.90 21.33
C VAL A 10 4.20 4.51 21.27
N ILE A 11 3.42 3.47 20.99
CA ILE A 11 3.91 2.09 20.88
C ILE A 11 3.92 1.69 19.41
N GLY A 12 5.11 1.59 18.82
CA GLY A 12 5.38 1.30 17.41
C GLY A 12 5.80 2.55 16.63
N ALA A 13 6.92 2.43 15.91
CA ALA A 13 7.52 3.50 15.11
C ALA A 13 7.25 3.33 13.59
N GLY A 14 6.09 2.78 13.21
CA GLY A 14 5.58 2.84 11.85
C GLY A 14 5.06 4.24 11.48
N PRO A 15 4.57 4.45 10.23
CA PRO A 15 4.11 5.78 9.79
C PRO A 15 3.09 6.44 10.73
N GLY A 16 2.13 5.67 11.24
CA GLY A 16 1.12 6.19 12.19
C GLY A 16 1.72 6.62 13.51
N GLY A 17 2.65 5.81 14.05
CA GLY A 17 3.30 6.13 15.33
C GLY A 17 4.26 7.32 15.22
N VAL A 18 5.08 7.36 14.17
CA VAL A 18 5.98 8.51 13.92
C VAL A 18 5.16 9.79 13.75
N ALA A 19 4.08 9.76 12.94
CA ALA A 19 3.22 10.92 12.74
C ALA A 19 2.47 11.37 14.03
N ALA A 20 2.09 10.44 14.90
CA ALA A 20 1.53 10.80 16.20
C ALA A 20 2.57 11.43 17.13
N ALA A 21 3.79 10.88 17.14
CA ALA A 21 4.88 11.35 17.97
C ALA A 21 5.36 12.75 17.57
N ASP A 22 5.61 12.97 16.27
CA ASP A 22 6.06 14.28 15.76
C ASP A 22 5.00 15.36 15.94
N THR A 23 3.73 15.03 15.67
CA THR A 23 2.61 15.97 15.88
C THR A 23 2.48 16.37 17.33
N ALA A 24 2.53 15.43 18.26
CA ALA A 24 2.47 15.76 19.70
C ALA A 24 3.69 16.58 20.15
N ALA A 25 4.88 16.26 19.68
CA ALA A 25 6.09 17.01 19.96
C ALA A 25 6.02 18.47 19.43
N LEU A 26 5.46 18.67 18.22
CA LEU A 26 5.19 19.99 17.65
C LEU A 26 4.16 20.78 18.48
N LEU A 27 3.26 20.10 19.18
CA LEU A 27 2.32 20.70 20.14
C LEU A 27 2.98 20.95 21.51
N GLY A 28 4.30 20.81 21.64
CA GLY A 28 5.06 21.08 22.85
C GLY A 28 4.95 19.99 23.93
N LYS A 29 4.56 18.76 23.56
CA LYS A 29 4.39 17.64 24.50
C LYS A 29 5.67 16.82 24.64
N ARG A 30 5.90 16.28 25.85
CA ARG A 30 6.99 15.33 26.12
C ARG A 30 6.54 13.95 25.62
N VAL A 31 7.25 13.41 24.62
CA VAL A 31 6.84 12.17 23.93
C VAL A 31 7.88 11.07 24.12
N ALA A 32 7.41 9.87 24.49
CA ALA A 32 8.17 8.64 24.42
C ALA A 32 7.65 7.79 23.26
N LEU A 33 8.56 7.28 22.41
CA LEU A 33 8.26 6.34 21.33
C LEU A 33 8.92 4.99 21.62
N VAL A 34 8.15 3.93 21.66
CA VAL A 34 8.64 2.56 21.92
C VAL A 34 8.68 1.79 20.61
N GLU A 35 9.86 1.28 20.22
CA GLU A 35 10.05 0.47 19.02
C GLU A 35 10.85 -0.80 19.31
N ARG A 36 10.32 -1.94 18.89
CA ARG A 36 10.95 -3.27 19.15
C ARG A 36 12.21 -3.52 18.31
N THR A 37 12.26 -2.97 17.10
CA THR A 37 13.37 -3.13 16.17
C THR A 37 14.40 -2.02 16.32
N ALA A 38 15.58 -2.19 15.74
CA ALA A 38 16.61 -1.14 15.73
C ALA A 38 16.29 -0.04 14.71
N ALA A 39 15.58 -0.42 13.63
CA ALA A 39 15.23 0.47 12.53
C ALA A 39 13.86 1.12 12.77
N ILE A 40 13.76 2.43 12.59
CA ILE A 40 12.52 3.20 12.63
C ILE A 40 11.78 3.06 11.29
N GLY A 41 10.46 3.22 11.28
CA GLY A 41 9.63 3.24 10.08
C GLY A 41 8.67 2.06 9.93
N GLY A 42 8.75 1.06 10.84
CA GLY A 42 7.85 -0.11 10.83
C GLY A 42 7.89 -0.88 9.50
N ALA A 43 6.81 -1.57 9.17
CA ALA A 43 6.72 -2.35 7.94
C ALA A 43 6.81 -1.47 6.67
N ALA A 44 6.32 -0.24 6.70
CA ALA A 44 6.34 0.63 5.53
C ALA A 44 7.77 0.93 5.03
N VAL A 45 8.72 1.12 5.94
CA VAL A 45 10.12 1.40 5.59
C VAL A 45 10.96 0.14 5.50
N ASN A 46 10.72 -0.85 6.37
CA ASN A 46 11.70 -1.93 6.57
C ASN A 46 11.34 -3.25 5.90
N THR A 47 10.05 -3.57 5.64
CA THR A 47 9.67 -4.89 5.12
C THR A 47 8.59 -4.85 4.03
N GLY A 48 7.92 -3.73 3.81
CA GLY A 48 6.76 -3.64 2.92
C GLY A 48 6.89 -2.58 1.83
N THR A 49 6.37 -1.37 2.10
CA THR A 49 6.15 -0.34 1.08
C THR A 49 7.45 0.11 0.39
N ILE A 50 8.40 0.68 1.12
CA ILE A 50 9.66 1.18 0.53
C ILE A 50 10.49 0.03 -0.08
N PRO A 51 10.72 -1.10 0.62
CA PRO A 51 11.45 -2.21 0.05
C PRO A 51 10.86 -2.71 -1.27
N SER A 52 9.56 -3.03 -1.31
CA SER A 52 8.94 -3.60 -2.51
C SER A 52 8.96 -2.64 -3.70
N LYS A 53 8.77 -1.32 -3.49
CA LYS A 53 8.82 -0.33 -4.57
C LYS A 53 10.25 -0.14 -5.09
N THR A 54 11.25 -0.14 -4.20
CA THR A 54 12.67 -0.08 -4.58
C THR A 54 13.07 -1.33 -5.37
N LEU A 55 12.63 -2.52 -4.93
CA LEU A 55 12.86 -3.77 -5.68
C LEU A 55 12.20 -3.72 -7.06
N ARG A 56 10.97 -3.19 -7.16
CA ARG A 56 10.28 -3.02 -8.43
C ARG A 56 11.09 -2.13 -9.40
N GLU A 57 11.54 -0.97 -8.96
CA GLU A 57 12.34 -0.08 -9.81
C GLU A 57 13.66 -0.75 -10.26
N THR A 58 14.30 -1.46 -9.35
CA THR A 58 15.51 -2.24 -9.68
C THR A 58 15.21 -3.36 -10.68
N ALA A 59 14.11 -4.10 -10.50
CA ALA A 59 13.67 -5.15 -11.42
C ALA A 59 13.37 -4.58 -12.83
N LEU A 60 12.69 -3.43 -12.91
CA LEU A 60 12.42 -2.73 -14.17
C LEU A 60 13.71 -2.30 -14.87
N ALA A 61 14.69 -1.79 -14.12
CA ALA A 61 15.98 -1.37 -14.66
C ALA A 61 16.81 -2.56 -15.18
N ILE A 62 16.87 -3.66 -14.40
CA ILE A 62 17.65 -4.86 -14.76
C ILE A 62 16.99 -5.61 -15.94
N SER A 63 15.68 -5.76 -15.93
CA SER A 63 14.95 -6.54 -16.94
C SER A 63 14.89 -5.87 -18.30
N GLY A 64 15.13 -4.56 -18.39
CA GLY A 64 14.98 -3.77 -19.62
C GLY A 64 13.55 -3.72 -20.16
N VAL A 65 12.53 -4.03 -19.36
CA VAL A 65 11.11 -4.02 -19.77
C VAL A 65 10.71 -2.69 -20.37
N LYS A 66 11.13 -1.57 -19.76
CA LYS A 66 10.86 -0.23 -20.29
C LYS A 66 11.51 0.01 -21.67
N ALA A 67 12.72 -0.49 -21.89
CA ALA A 67 13.41 -0.33 -23.17
C ALA A 67 12.80 -1.18 -24.27
N ARG A 68 12.29 -2.38 -23.96
CA ARG A 68 11.63 -3.27 -24.93
C ARG A 68 10.33 -2.70 -25.51
N ALA A 69 9.72 -1.73 -24.84
CA ALA A 69 8.54 -1.01 -25.33
C ALA A 69 8.87 0.02 -26.42
N LEU A 70 10.15 0.38 -26.61
CA LEU A 70 10.60 1.39 -27.57
C LEU A 70 10.88 0.74 -28.93
N PHE A 71 10.46 1.42 -30.00
CA PHE A 71 10.71 0.95 -31.38
C PHE A 71 12.20 0.96 -31.73
N GLY A 72 12.68 -0.17 -32.25
CA GLY A 72 14.06 -0.31 -32.73
C GLY A 72 15.13 -0.32 -31.64
N VAL A 73 14.73 -0.41 -30.38
CA VAL A 73 15.68 -0.55 -29.27
C VAL A 73 15.75 -2.03 -28.90
N ASP A 74 16.91 -2.65 -29.16
CA ASP A 74 17.24 -3.99 -28.68
C ASP A 74 18.14 -3.87 -27.44
N VAL A 75 17.64 -4.37 -26.31
CA VAL A 75 18.39 -4.41 -25.06
C VAL A 75 18.79 -5.86 -24.78
N SER A 76 20.04 -6.16 -25.03
CA SER A 76 20.64 -7.40 -24.57
C SER A 76 21.13 -7.26 -23.12
N VAL A 77 20.58 -8.03 -22.21
CA VAL A 77 21.12 -8.16 -20.85
C VAL A 77 22.47 -8.88 -20.94
N ARG A 78 23.57 -8.17 -20.67
CA ARG A 78 24.94 -8.71 -20.84
C ARG A 78 25.31 -9.75 -19.78
N ARG A 79 24.57 -9.86 -18.68
CA ARG A 79 24.77 -10.86 -17.64
C ARG A 79 23.44 -11.19 -16.96
N GLU A 80 23.37 -12.39 -16.37
CA GLU A 80 22.24 -12.74 -15.53
C GLU A 80 22.16 -11.82 -14.29
N ALA A 81 20.96 -11.41 -13.94
CA ALA A 81 20.70 -10.64 -12.72
C ALA A 81 21.03 -11.49 -11.48
N LYS A 82 21.78 -10.93 -10.55
CA LYS A 82 22.05 -11.56 -9.27
C LYS A 82 21.18 -10.96 -8.17
N VAL A 83 20.92 -11.74 -7.13
CA VAL A 83 20.14 -11.27 -5.99
C VAL A 83 20.75 -10.05 -5.32
N GLU A 84 22.06 -9.93 -5.30
CA GLU A 84 22.79 -8.77 -4.77
C GLU A 84 22.49 -7.49 -5.56
N ASP A 85 22.33 -7.59 -6.89
CA ASP A 85 21.96 -6.46 -7.74
C ASP A 85 20.55 -5.97 -7.41
N LEU A 86 19.64 -6.90 -7.10
CA LEU A 86 18.27 -6.59 -6.72
C LEU A 86 18.19 -5.95 -5.34
N LEU A 87 18.86 -6.53 -4.33
CA LEU A 87 18.70 -6.15 -2.92
C LEU A 87 19.61 -4.98 -2.48
N ARG A 88 20.68 -4.68 -3.23
CA ARG A 88 21.66 -3.66 -2.80
C ARG A 88 21.04 -2.26 -2.71
N HIS A 89 20.30 -1.87 -3.73
CA HIS A 89 19.66 -0.56 -3.77
C HIS A 89 18.56 -0.46 -2.70
N GLU A 90 17.78 -1.52 -2.54
CA GLU A 90 16.74 -1.61 -1.53
C GLU A 90 17.31 -1.35 -0.11
N ARG A 91 18.39 -2.04 0.27
CA ARG A 91 19.03 -1.88 1.58
C ARG A 91 19.52 -0.46 1.84
N LEU A 92 20.06 0.20 0.82
CA LEU A 92 20.52 1.59 0.92
C LEU A 92 19.37 2.56 1.11
N VAL A 93 18.28 2.41 0.35
CA VAL A 93 17.10 3.27 0.46
C VAL A 93 16.43 3.08 1.82
N THR A 94 16.19 1.85 2.22
CA THR A 94 15.59 1.52 3.53
C THR A 94 16.40 2.08 4.70
N ALA A 95 17.72 1.90 4.66
CA ALA A 95 18.60 2.46 5.70
C ALA A 95 18.56 3.99 5.74
N SER A 96 18.54 4.65 4.57
CA SER A 96 18.43 6.10 4.45
C SER A 96 17.12 6.62 5.03
N GLU A 97 15.99 6.02 4.65
CA GLU A 97 14.66 6.42 5.13
C GLU A 97 14.52 6.24 6.65
N SER A 98 14.96 5.10 7.18
CA SER A 98 14.96 4.85 8.62
C SER A 98 15.81 5.87 9.38
N HIS A 99 16.99 6.23 8.82
CA HIS A 99 17.87 7.25 9.40
C HIS A 99 17.24 8.65 9.37
N GLN A 100 16.59 9.04 8.27
CA GLN A 100 15.89 10.33 8.16
C GLN A 100 14.76 10.44 9.18
N MET A 101 13.93 9.39 9.33
CA MET A 101 12.88 9.35 10.34
C MET A 101 13.46 9.47 11.75
N ARG A 102 14.56 8.79 12.05
CA ARG A 102 15.24 8.89 13.34
C ARG A 102 15.73 10.31 13.60
N THR A 103 16.38 10.93 12.63
CA THR A 103 16.87 12.31 12.72
C THR A 103 15.73 13.30 12.98
N LEU A 104 14.56 13.09 12.36
CA LEU A 104 13.37 13.90 12.57
C LEU A 104 12.86 13.78 14.00
N LEU A 105 12.73 12.57 14.53
CA LEU A 105 12.32 12.34 15.93
C LEU A 105 13.28 12.96 16.93
N ASP A 106 14.59 12.81 16.70
CA ASP A 106 15.63 13.42 17.56
C ASP A 106 15.56 14.95 17.52
N ARG A 107 15.30 15.54 16.34
CA ARG A 107 15.11 17.00 16.17
C ARG A 107 13.92 17.53 16.96
N TYR A 108 12.85 16.75 17.07
CA TYR A 108 11.66 17.11 17.85
C TYR A 108 11.76 16.72 19.32
N GLY A 109 12.88 16.18 19.76
CA GLY A 109 13.11 15.80 21.15
C GLY A 109 12.30 14.59 21.62
N VAL A 110 11.87 13.71 20.69
CA VAL A 110 11.14 12.49 21.02
C VAL A 110 12.09 11.47 21.65
N ALA A 111 11.78 11.00 22.85
CA ALA A 111 12.57 9.99 23.55
C ALA A 111 12.26 8.61 22.98
N VAL A 112 13.19 8.01 22.21
CA VAL A 112 13.00 6.70 21.59
C VAL A 112 13.55 5.59 22.46
N TYR A 113 12.67 4.66 22.88
CA TYR A 113 12.98 3.48 23.67
C TYR A 113 12.97 2.22 22.79
N ARG A 114 14.10 1.57 22.65
CA ARG A 114 14.19 0.30 21.93
C ARG A 114 13.73 -0.84 22.83
N GLY A 115 12.65 -1.52 22.47
CA GLY A 115 12.13 -2.67 23.21
C GLY A 115 10.68 -2.99 22.87
N THR A 116 10.18 -4.08 23.44
CA THR A 116 8.79 -4.49 23.29
C THR A 116 7.96 -3.88 24.39
N GLY A 117 6.96 -3.07 24.00
CA GLY A 117 6.00 -2.43 24.90
C GLY A 117 4.85 -3.35 25.27
N THR A 118 4.50 -3.42 26.55
CA THR A 118 3.30 -4.10 27.07
C THR A 118 2.64 -3.26 28.14
N PHE A 119 1.33 -3.26 28.22
CA PHE A 119 0.59 -2.56 29.27
C PHE A 119 0.77 -3.23 30.64
N LEU A 120 1.04 -2.44 31.66
CA LEU A 120 0.94 -2.85 33.06
C LEU A 120 -0.41 -2.44 33.66
N ASP A 121 -0.86 -1.24 33.31
CA ASP A 121 -2.14 -0.62 33.66
C ASP A 121 -2.52 0.38 32.54
N PRO A 122 -3.69 1.07 32.60
CA PRO A 122 -4.13 1.97 31.53
C PRO A 122 -3.19 3.15 31.22
N ASN A 123 -2.30 3.53 32.15
CA ASN A 123 -1.37 4.67 31.98
C ASN A 123 0.10 4.25 31.94
N THR A 124 0.41 2.98 32.17
CA THR A 124 1.81 2.52 32.31
C THR A 124 2.13 1.43 31.29
N VAL A 125 3.19 1.67 30.52
CA VAL A 125 3.75 0.74 29.53
C VAL A 125 5.12 0.26 30.01
N ARG A 126 5.29 -1.04 30.11
CA ARG A 126 6.58 -1.69 30.32
C ARG A 126 7.29 -1.89 29.01
N VAL A 127 8.53 -1.43 28.91
CA VAL A 127 9.41 -1.67 27.77
C VAL A 127 10.43 -2.74 28.17
N ALA A 128 10.33 -3.91 27.54
CA ALA A 128 11.35 -4.96 27.68
C ALA A 128 12.46 -4.76 26.63
N HIS A 129 13.66 -4.41 27.09
CA HIS A 129 14.79 -4.14 26.22
C HIS A 129 15.39 -5.45 25.66
N PRO A 130 15.91 -5.46 24.41
CA PRO A 130 16.59 -6.63 23.86
C PRO A 130 17.86 -6.94 24.63
N SER A 131 18.19 -8.23 24.78
CA SER A 131 19.44 -8.69 25.41
C SER A 131 20.53 -8.87 24.36
N PRO A 132 21.83 -8.58 24.66
CA PRO A 132 22.35 -7.80 25.78
C PRO A 132 22.19 -6.28 25.58
N PRO A 133 22.10 -5.41 26.62
CA PRO A 133 22.20 -5.79 28.03
C PRO A 133 20.90 -6.30 28.67
N GLY A 134 19.72 -6.21 27.98
CA GLY A 134 18.42 -6.58 28.55
C GLY A 134 17.92 -5.57 29.61
N GLY A 135 16.89 -5.98 30.35
CA GLY A 135 16.26 -5.16 31.38
C GLY A 135 14.89 -4.67 31.01
N VAL A 136 14.27 -3.93 31.91
CA VAL A 136 12.95 -3.32 31.70
C VAL A 136 12.96 -1.86 32.13
N THR A 137 12.15 -1.05 31.45
CA THR A 137 11.85 0.34 31.83
C THR A 137 10.34 0.53 31.84
N ASP A 138 9.80 1.05 32.91
CA ASP A 138 8.38 1.39 33.00
C ASP A 138 8.21 2.87 32.65
N LEU A 139 7.32 3.17 31.70
CA LEU A 139 6.97 4.49 31.22
C LEU A 139 5.51 4.80 31.60
N ARG A 140 5.25 6.01 32.09
CA ARG A 140 3.91 6.47 32.43
C ARG A 140 3.54 7.69 31.58
N ALA A 141 2.29 7.76 31.11
CA ALA A 141 1.80 8.92 30.38
C ALA A 141 0.31 9.18 30.60
N ASP A 142 -0.10 10.43 30.32
CA ASP A 142 -1.50 10.85 30.32
C ASP A 142 -2.25 10.34 29.09
N LYS A 143 -1.55 10.17 27.98
CA LYS A 143 -2.08 9.67 26.70
C LYS A 143 -1.20 8.56 26.13
N ILE A 144 -1.84 7.60 25.43
CA ILE A 144 -1.13 6.51 24.78
C ILE A 144 -1.68 6.33 23.36
N VAL A 145 -0.78 6.15 22.36
CA VAL A 145 -1.14 5.78 20.99
C VAL A 145 -0.53 4.43 20.67
N VAL A 146 -1.38 3.48 20.30
CA VAL A 146 -0.99 2.14 19.84
C VAL A 146 -0.86 2.16 18.32
N ALA A 147 0.35 1.93 17.80
CA ALA A 147 0.68 1.97 16.37
C ALA A 147 1.54 0.78 15.93
N ILE A 148 1.27 -0.41 16.48
CA ILE A 148 2.10 -1.62 16.31
C ILE A 148 1.92 -2.31 14.95
N GLY A 149 0.97 -1.85 14.13
CA GLY A 149 0.76 -2.34 12.78
C GLY A 149 0.25 -3.78 12.70
N SER A 150 0.73 -4.50 11.69
CA SER A 150 0.35 -5.87 11.38
C SER A 150 1.58 -6.72 11.04
N VAL A 151 1.39 -8.04 11.02
CA VAL A 151 2.39 -9.03 10.59
C VAL A 151 1.78 -9.96 9.54
N PRO A 152 2.58 -10.58 8.64
CA PRO A 152 2.07 -11.55 7.68
C PRO A 152 1.35 -12.73 8.35
N MET A 153 0.29 -13.21 7.73
CA MET A 153 -0.34 -14.47 8.14
C MET A 153 0.50 -15.65 7.66
N ARG A 154 0.66 -16.65 8.53
CA ARG A 154 1.38 -17.89 8.25
C ARG A 154 0.45 -19.10 8.38
N PRO A 155 -0.30 -19.48 7.31
CA PRO A 155 -1.13 -20.67 7.35
C PRO A 155 -0.30 -21.93 7.59
N ALA A 156 -0.83 -22.83 8.44
CA ALA A 156 -0.11 -24.02 8.89
C ALA A 156 0.22 -25.04 7.77
N VAL A 157 -0.42 -24.92 6.61
CA VAL A 157 -0.13 -25.76 5.45
C VAL A 157 1.25 -25.52 4.86
N PHE A 158 1.88 -24.37 5.14
CA PHE A 158 3.17 -23.99 4.59
C PHE A 158 4.29 -24.19 5.62
N PRO A 159 5.37 -24.94 5.27
CA PRO A 159 6.52 -25.17 6.15
C PRO A 159 7.48 -23.95 6.13
N PHE A 160 7.20 -22.92 6.91
CA PHE A 160 8.00 -21.69 6.98
C PHE A 160 9.40 -21.87 7.58
N GLU A 161 9.72 -23.04 8.13
CA GLU A 161 11.07 -23.43 8.51
C GLU A 161 11.97 -23.72 7.30
N SER A 162 11.40 -23.91 6.12
CA SER A 162 12.14 -24.06 4.87
C SER A 162 12.64 -22.69 4.39
N PRO A 163 13.94 -22.54 4.03
CA PRO A 163 14.48 -21.28 3.52
C PRO A 163 14.00 -20.91 2.12
N ARG A 164 13.06 -21.67 1.55
CA ARG A 164 12.46 -21.46 0.23
C ARG A 164 10.95 -21.19 0.30
N VAL A 165 10.38 -21.18 1.51
CA VAL A 165 8.99 -20.79 1.76
C VAL A 165 9.01 -19.50 2.56
N HIS A 166 8.53 -18.43 1.97
CA HIS A 166 8.64 -17.07 2.51
C HIS A 166 7.26 -16.45 2.73
N ASP A 167 7.13 -15.64 3.74
CA ASP A 167 6.10 -14.60 3.77
C ASP A 167 6.59 -13.30 3.09
N SER A 168 5.74 -12.28 3.02
CA SER A 168 6.07 -11.02 2.35
C SER A 168 7.19 -10.22 3.02
N ASP A 169 7.41 -10.40 4.33
CA ASP A 169 8.44 -9.70 5.08
C ASP A 169 9.80 -10.43 4.94
N GLU A 170 9.79 -11.77 4.79
CA GLU A 170 10.98 -12.60 4.66
C GLU A 170 11.56 -12.66 3.24
N LEU A 171 10.79 -12.31 2.22
CA LEU A 171 11.27 -12.34 0.83
C LEU A 171 12.49 -11.44 0.58
N LEU A 172 12.70 -10.42 1.40
CA LEU A 172 13.88 -9.54 1.37
C LEU A 172 15.19 -10.24 1.74
N TYR A 173 15.12 -11.48 2.24
CA TYR A 173 16.27 -12.27 2.66
C TYR A 173 16.59 -13.44 1.71
N ILE A 174 15.97 -13.45 0.51
CA ILE A 174 16.31 -14.47 -0.50
C ILE A 174 17.79 -14.42 -0.86
N THR A 175 18.36 -15.59 -1.10
CA THR A 175 19.79 -15.75 -1.44
C THR A 175 20.06 -15.99 -2.92
N ALA A 176 19.02 -16.26 -3.68
CA ALA A 176 19.07 -16.41 -5.15
C ALA A 176 17.73 -16.02 -5.77
N ILE A 177 17.75 -15.54 -7.01
CA ILE A 177 16.52 -15.36 -7.81
C ILE A 177 16.08 -16.78 -8.26
N PRO A 178 14.85 -17.23 -7.89
CA PRO A 178 14.39 -18.57 -8.27
C PRO A 178 14.07 -18.63 -9.77
N ARG A 179 14.06 -19.82 -10.36
CA ARG A 179 13.61 -20.05 -11.74
C ARG A 179 12.09 -20.11 -11.84
N SER A 180 11.44 -20.55 -10.74
CA SER A 180 9.99 -20.65 -10.63
C SER A 180 9.52 -20.27 -9.21
N LEU A 181 8.37 -19.59 -9.14
CA LEU A 181 7.79 -19.07 -7.91
C LEU A 181 6.28 -19.30 -7.89
N ALA A 182 5.78 -19.92 -6.84
CA ALA A 182 4.36 -19.92 -6.54
C ALA A 182 4.05 -18.78 -5.56
N VAL A 183 3.13 -17.89 -5.94
CA VAL A 183 2.63 -16.79 -5.10
C VAL A 183 1.23 -17.15 -4.63
N ILE A 184 1.02 -17.19 -3.33
CA ILE A 184 -0.25 -17.59 -2.72
C ILE A 184 -1.00 -16.33 -2.27
N GLY A 185 -2.07 -16.01 -2.99
CA GLY A 185 -2.90 -14.82 -2.78
C GLY A 185 -2.63 -13.73 -3.81
N ALA A 186 -3.62 -13.45 -4.69
CA ALA A 186 -3.64 -12.37 -5.69
C ALA A 186 -4.17 -11.05 -5.10
N GLY A 187 -3.79 -10.74 -3.85
CA GLY A 187 -3.96 -9.42 -3.24
C GLY A 187 -2.88 -8.44 -3.73
N VAL A 188 -2.89 -7.21 -3.20
CA VAL A 188 -1.93 -6.16 -3.59
C VAL A 188 -0.49 -6.67 -3.51
N ILE A 189 -0.09 -7.22 -2.36
CA ILE A 189 1.29 -7.68 -2.12
C ILE A 189 1.68 -8.80 -3.09
N GLY A 190 0.82 -9.83 -3.23
CA GLY A 190 1.11 -10.95 -4.12
C GLY A 190 1.18 -10.53 -5.59
N SER A 191 0.29 -9.64 -6.04
CA SER A 191 0.30 -9.11 -7.40
C SER A 191 1.55 -8.28 -7.71
N GLU A 192 1.99 -7.42 -6.78
CA GLU A 192 3.21 -6.62 -6.92
C GLU A 192 4.45 -7.51 -7.05
N TYR A 193 4.63 -8.49 -6.17
CA TYR A 193 5.75 -9.42 -6.22
C TYR A 193 5.69 -10.34 -7.45
N ALA A 194 4.50 -10.82 -7.83
CA ALA A 194 4.33 -11.63 -9.04
C ALA A 194 4.81 -10.88 -10.29
N CYS A 195 4.41 -9.62 -10.48
CA CYS A 195 4.88 -8.77 -11.58
C CYS A 195 6.39 -8.56 -11.55
N MET A 196 6.95 -8.31 -10.37
CA MET A 196 8.38 -8.05 -10.19
C MET A 196 9.22 -9.26 -10.58
N PHE A 197 8.88 -10.45 -10.08
CA PHE A 197 9.60 -11.69 -10.41
C PHE A 197 9.39 -12.10 -11.87
N ALA A 198 8.19 -11.94 -12.43
CA ALA A 198 7.95 -12.17 -13.85
C ALA A 198 8.80 -11.25 -14.74
N ALA A 199 8.95 -9.97 -14.39
CA ALA A 199 9.83 -9.04 -15.09
C ALA A 199 11.30 -9.48 -15.07
N LEU A 200 11.75 -10.16 -14.02
CA LEU A 200 13.09 -10.76 -13.92
C LEU A 200 13.23 -12.10 -14.66
N GLY A 201 12.17 -12.57 -15.33
CA GLY A 201 12.17 -13.82 -16.10
C GLY A 201 11.85 -15.08 -15.29
N VAL A 202 11.38 -14.94 -14.06
CA VAL A 202 10.92 -16.05 -13.21
C VAL A 202 9.57 -16.57 -13.71
N ARG A 203 9.38 -17.88 -13.78
CA ARG A 203 8.07 -18.48 -14.05
C ARG A 203 7.19 -18.35 -12.81
N VAL A 204 6.14 -17.54 -12.90
CA VAL A 204 5.27 -17.24 -11.77
C VAL A 204 3.92 -17.91 -11.88
N HIS A 205 3.52 -18.65 -10.85
CA HIS A 205 2.18 -19.20 -10.64
C HIS A 205 1.51 -18.41 -9.51
N LEU A 206 0.40 -17.73 -9.82
CA LEU A 206 -0.37 -16.92 -8.85
C LEU A 206 -1.68 -17.64 -8.52
N ILE A 207 -1.82 -18.08 -7.27
CA ILE A 207 -2.91 -18.94 -6.81
C ILE A 207 -3.82 -18.13 -5.90
N ASP A 208 -5.13 -18.11 -6.19
CA ASP A 208 -6.11 -17.40 -5.34
C ASP A 208 -7.48 -18.11 -5.36
N GLY A 209 -8.11 -18.19 -4.19
CA GLY A 209 -9.46 -18.76 -4.05
C GLY A 209 -10.58 -17.91 -4.68
N ARG A 210 -10.32 -16.67 -5.04
CA ARG A 210 -11.24 -15.78 -5.77
C ARG A 210 -11.14 -16.04 -7.28
N ASP A 211 -12.01 -15.38 -8.04
CA ASP A 211 -12.06 -15.44 -9.51
C ASP A 211 -11.74 -14.11 -10.21
N ALA A 212 -11.32 -13.12 -9.42
CA ALA A 212 -11.01 -11.78 -9.94
C ALA A 212 -9.76 -11.19 -9.25
N LEU A 213 -8.93 -10.53 -10.03
CA LEU A 213 -7.76 -9.80 -9.57
C LEU A 213 -8.21 -8.50 -8.91
N LEU A 214 -7.82 -8.28 -7.64
CA LEU A 214 -8.05 -7.02 -6.92
C LEU A 214 -9.50 -6.48 -7.08
N PRO A 215 -10.53 -7.22 -6.63
CA PRO A 215 -11.94 -6.94 -6.95
C PRO A 215 -12.47 -5.61 -6.37
N PHE A 216 -11.70 -4.91 -5.56
CA PHE A 216 -12.02 -3.57 -5.06
C PHE A 216 -11.71 -2.45 -6.06
N LEU A 217 -10.95 -2.74 -7.12
CA LEU A 217 -10.69 -1.82 -8.22
C LEU A 217 -11.89 -1.68 -9.15
N ASP A 218 -11.88 -0.64 -9.96
CA ASP A 218 -12.76 -0.58 -11.12
C ASP A 218 -12.49 -1.78 -12.05
N PRO A 219 -13.53 -2.47 -12.56
CA PRO A 219 -13.36 -3.67 -13.37
C PRO A 219 -12.47 -3.49 -14.60
N ASP A 220 -12.49 -2.31 -15.24
CA ASP A 220 -11.64 -2.04 -16.41
C ASP A 220 -10.15 -2.06 -16.02
N LEU A 221 -9.81 -1.52 -14.82
CA LEU A 221 -8.45 -1.56 -14.30
C LEU A 221 -8.01 -2.99 -13.95
N SER A 222 -8.88 -3.71 -13.23
CA SER A 222 -8.61 -5.09 -12.81
C SER A 222 -8.36 -6.00 -14.03
N ASN A 223 -9.21 -5.91 -15.05
CA ASN A 223 -9.08 -6.70 -16.28
C ASN A 223 -7.82 -6.32 -17.06
N ALA A 224 -7.57 -5.02 -17.25
CA ALA A 224 -6.37 -4.56 -17.97
C ALA A 224 -5.07 -4.98 -17.25
N LEU A 225 -5.06 -4.94 -15.93
CA LEU A 225 -3.92 -5.42 -15.14
C LEU A 225 -3.74 -6.93 -15.31
N LYS A 226 -4.82 -7.72 -15.19
CA LYS A 226 -4.78 -9.16 -15.40
C LYS A 226 -4.21 -9.50 -16.76
N ASP A 227 -4.72 -8.88 -17.84
CA ASP A 227 -4.24 -9.10 -19.21
C ASP A 227 -2.75 -8.75 -19.37
N ALA A 228 -2.29 -7.68 -18.71
CA ALA A 228 -0.88 -7.30 -18.70
C ALA A 228 0.00 -8.33 -17.98
N MET A 229 -0.47 -8.86 -16.85
CA MET A 229 0.22 -9.89 -16.07
C MET A 229 0.29 -11.22 -16.83
N GLU A 230 -0.78 -11.63 -17.52
CA GLU A 230 -0.80 -12.82 -18.39
C GLU A 230 0.19 -12.67 -19.56
N LYS A 231 0.27 -11.49 -20.19
CA LYS A 231 1.26 -11.17 -21.22
C LYS A 231 2.70 -11.20 -20.72
N GLN A 232 2.93 -10.97 -19.42
CA GLN A 232 4.23 -11.15 -18.77
C GLN A 232 4.56 -12.63 -18.47
N GLY A 233 3.64 -13.56 -18.75
CA GLY A 233 3.82 -14.99 -18.53
C GLY A 233 3.40 -15.47 -17.14
N ILE A 234 2.67 -14.67 -16.37
CA ILE A 234 2.13 -15.09 -15.08
C ILE A 234 0.95 -16.03 -15.33
N VAL A 235 0.98 -17.21 -14.71
CA VAL A 235 -0.09 -18.21 -14.79
C VAL A 235 -0.99 -18.08 -13.57
N PHE A 236 -2.27 -17.78 -13.79
CA PHE A 236 -3.27 -17.67 -12.73
C PHE A 236 -3.96 -19.01 -12.46
N TRP A 237 -4.12 -19.32 -11.18
CA TRP A 237 -4.88 -20.45 -10.66
C TRP A 237 -6.04 -19.90 -9.82
N TRP A 238 -7.15 -19.60 -10.52
CA TRP A 238 -8.34 -19.02 -9.89
C TRP A 238 -9.23 -20.07 -9.24
N LYS A 239 -9.95 -19.69 -8.18
CA LYS A 239 -10.84 -20.56 -7.40
C LYS A 239 -10.12 -21.78 -6.85
N ASP A 240 -8.81 -21.65 -6.60
CA ASP A 240 -7.97 -22.72 -6.14
C ASP A 240 -7.18 -22.35 -4.88
N GLN A 241 -6.84 -23.35 -4.10
CA GLN A 241 -6.14 -23.20 -2.84
C GLN A 241 -5.10 -24.31 -2.69
N VAL A 242 -4.04 -24.02 -1.94
CA VAL A 242 -3.03 -25.03 -1.61
C VAL A 242 -3.52 -25.85 -0.43
N GLU A 243 -3.71 -27.15 -0.62
CA GLU A 243 -4.07 -28.12 0.45
C GLU A 243 -2.86 -28.76 1.10
N ALA A 244 -1.75 -28.90 0.36
CA ALA A 244 -0.51 -29.44 0.88
C ALA A 244 0.69 -28.76 0.22
N CYS A 245 1.73 -28.55 1.01
CA CYS A 245 3.01 -28.00 0.58
C CYS A 245 4.14 -28.85 1.17
N THR A 246 4.91 -29.52 0.31
CA THR A 246 6.08 -30.31 0.70
C THR A 246 7.34 -29.61 0.21
N ALA A 247 8.18 -29.14 1.14
CA ALA A 247 9.42 -28.45 0.82
C ALA A 247 10.63 -29.31 1.22
N PRO A 248 11.14 -30.19 0.31
CA PRO A 248 12.31 -31.02 0.59
C PRO A 248 13.58 -30.15 0.68
N ARG A 249 14.64 -30.65 1.32
CA ARG A 249 15.94 -29.95 1.41
C ARG A 249 16.58 -29.68 0.05
N SER A 250 16.34 -30.55 -0.92
CA SER A 250 16.82 -30.44 -2.31
C SER A 250 15.70 -30.85 -3.28
N GLY A 251 15.75 -30.35 -4.51
CA GLY A 251 14.68 -30.53 -5.52
C GLY A 251 13.63 -29.44 -5.42
N GLU A 252 12.56 -29.57 -6.16
CA GLU A 252 11.47 -28.58 -6.21
C GLU A 252 10.53 -28.74 -5.00
N ILE A 253 9.84 -27.66 -4.67
CA ILE A 253 8.74 -27.68 -3.70
C ILE A 253 7.49 -28.17 -4.43
N GLU A 254 6.81 -29.15 -3.85
CA GLU A 254 5.59 -29.72 -4.39
C GLU A 254 4.36 -29.10 -3.69
N LEU A 255 3.45 -28.57 -4.50
CA LEU A 255 2.17 -28.03 -4.05
C LEU A 255 1.03 -28.86 -4.62
N ARG A 256 0.13 -29.33 -3.78
CA ARG A 256 -1.14 -29.95 -4.20
C ARG A 256 -2.27 -28.94 -3.99
N LEU A 257 -3.00 -28.67 -5.06
CA LEU A 257 -4.12 -27.74 -5.09
C LEU A 257 -5.44 -28.46 -4.81
N ALA A 258 -6.45 -27.71 -4.33
CA ALA A 258 -7.79 -28.22 -4.06
C ALA A 258 -8.50 -28.77 -5.31
N SER A 259 -8.15 -28.26 -6.49
CA SER A 259 -8.61 -28.77 -7.79
C SER A 259 -8.05 -30.16 -8.15
N GLY A 260 -7.08 -30.68 -7.38
CA GLY A 260 -6.32 -31.90 -7.68
C GLY A 260 -5.10 -31.68 -8.57
N ASN A 261 -4.83 -30.45 -9.00
CA ASN A 261 -3.61 -30.13 -9.75
C ASN A 261 -2.40 -30.15 -8.81
N GLU A 262 -1.24 -30.49 -9.40
CA GLU A 262 0.06 -30.47 -8.71
C GLU A 262 1.00 -29.49 -9.40
N LEU A 263 1.74 -28.71 -8.61
CA LEU A 263 2.75 -27.77 -9.10
C LEU A 263 4.07 -28.06 -8.43
N ALA A 264 5.16 -27.97 -9.21
CA ALA A 264 6.54 -28.04 -8.73
C ALA A 264 7.24 -26.70 -8.99
N VAL A 265 7.79 -26.08 -7.92
CA VAL A 265 8.42 -24.76 -7.98
C VAL A 265 9.68 -24.70 -7.13
N ASP A 266 10.59 -23.75 -7.45
CA ASP A 266 11.79 -23.54 -6.65
C ASP A 266 11.47 -22.88 -5.30
N ASN A 267 10.60 -21.86 -5.28
CA ASN A 267 10.23 -21.12 -4.07
C ASN A 267 8.72 -20.86 -3.97
N VAL A 268 8.25 -20.64 -2.77
CA VAL A 268 6.87 -20.25 -2.46
C VAL A 268 6.86 -18.92 -1.70
N LEU A 269 6.01 -17.99 -2.13
CA LEU A 269 5.72 -16.73 -1.44
C LEU A 269 4.27 -16.72 -0.96
N VAL A 270 4.07 -16.66 0.35
CA VAL A 270 2.74 -16.66 0.96
C VAL A 270 2.28 -15.24 1.25
N CYS A 271 1.27 -14.78 0.50
CA CYS A 271 0.62 -13.48 0.62
C CYS A 271 -0.86 -13.64 1.05
N ALA A 272 -1.11 -14.50 2.04
CA ALA A 272 -2.45 -14.88 2.51
C ALA A 272 -3.14 -13.81 3.40
N GLY A 273 -2.59 -12.60 3.46
CA GLY A 273 -3.07 -11.50 4.27
C GLY A 273 -2.16 -11.14 5.43
N ARG A 274 -2.61 -10.19 6.24
CA ARG A 274 -1.89 -9.71 7.44
C ARG A 274 -2.82 -9.75 8.64
N THR A 275 -2.25 -9.91 9.82
CA THR A 275 -2.97 -9.94 11.09
C THR A 275 -2.36 -8.97 12.08
N SER A 276 -3.17 -8.47 13.00
CA SER A 276 -2.71 -7.61 14.09
C SER A 276 -1.96 -8.41 15.16
N ALA A 277 -0.96 -7.80 15.76
CA ALA A 277 -0.26 -8.33 16.94
C ALA A 277 -0.76 -7.73 18.27
N ALA A 278 -1.96 -7.13 18.30
CA ALA A 278 -2.47 -6.38 19.46
C ALA A 278 -2.55 -7.22 20.76
N ALA A 279 -2.78 -8.52 20.65
CA ALA A 279 -2.80 -9.43 21.82
C ALA A 279 -1.45 -9.43 22.59
N THR A 280 -0.33 -9.14 21.92
CA THR A 280 0.99 -9.09 22.57
C THR A 280 1.17 -7.89 23.52
N LEU A 281 0.28 -6.90 23.45
CA LEU A 281 0.30 -5.70 24.31
C LEU A 281 -0.31 -5.92 25.69
N ALA A 282 -0.99 -7.06 25.94
CA ALA A 282 -1.85 -7.31 27.11
C ALA A 282 -2.95 -6.22 27.26
N PRO A 283 -3.80 -6.00 26.23
CA PRO A 283 -4.78 -4.92 26.16
C PRO A 283 -5.80 -4.95 27.30
N GLU A 284 -6.08 -6.11 27.86
CA GLU A 284 -6.95 -6.32 29.01
C GLU A 284 -6.47 -5.58 30.26
N ARG A 285 -5.17 -5.42 30.43
CA ARG A 285 -4.56 -4.64 31.53
C ARG A 285 -4.79 -3.15 31.37
N ALA A 286 -4.95 -2.71 30.14
CA ALA A 286 -5.26 -1.31 29.81
C ALA A 286 -6.77 -1.03 29.79
N GLY A 287 -7.63 -2.07 29.89
CA GLY A 287 -9.08 -1.94 29.93
C GLY A 287 -9.76 -1.87 28.57
N PHE A 288 -9.08 -2.22 27.46
CA PHE A 288 -9.70 -2.36 26.14
C PHE A 288 -9.54 -3.76 25.58
N GLY A 289 -10.44 -4.13 24.67
CA GLY A 289 -10.44 -5.43 24.00
C GLY A 289 -10.00 -5.36 22.56
N VAL A 290 -9.87 -6.55 21.94
CA VAL A 290 -9.66 -6.72 20.51
C VAL A 290 -10.79 -7.50 19.88
N THR A 291 -11.04 -7.29 18.58
CA THR A 291 -12.03 -8.08 17.82
C THR A 291 -11.55 -9.53 17.64
N PRO A 292 -12.41 -10.47 17.18
CA PRO A 292 -11.99 -11.82 16.80
C PRO A 292 -10.87 -11.86 15.73
N ARG A 293 -10.71 -10.80 14.94
CA ARG A 293 -9.61 -10.64 13.98
C ARG A 293 -8.35 -10.04 14.59
N GLY A 294 -8.31 -9.80 15.91
CA GLY A 294 -7.18 -9.18 16.60
C GLY A 294 -7.07 -7.65 16.41
N LEU A 295 -8.06 -6.99 15.81
CA LEU A 295 -8.05 -5.56 15.58
C LEU A 295 -8.53 -4.79 16.82
N ILE A 296 -8.00 -3.59 17.04
CA ILE A 296 -8.43 -2.69 18.11
C ILE A 296 -9.59 -1.82 17.59
N PRO A 297 -10.81 -1.92 18.16
CA PRO A 297 -11.91 -1.04 17.81
C PRO A 297 -11.63 0.41 18.25
N VAL A 298 -11.94 1.37 17.37
CA VAL A 298 -11.79 2.80 17.65
C VAL A 298 -12.98 3.60 17.12
N ASP A 299 -13.14 4.82 17.65
CA ASP A 299 -14.09 5.81 17.15
C ASP A 299 -13.51 6.61 15.96
N GLU A 300 -14.23 7.64 15.50
CA GLU A 300 -13.85 8.52 14.39
C GLU A 300 -12.59 9.36 14.66
N HIS A 301 -12.18 9.49 15.91
CA HIS A 301 -10.95 10.17 16.34
C HIS A 301 -9.83 9.18 16.68
N PHE A 302 -10.01 7.88 16.35
CA PHE A 302 -9.07 6.78 16.62
C PHE A 302 -8.90 6.47 18.12
N ARG A 303 -9.86 6.86 18.96
CA ARG A 303 -9.88 6.61 20.39
C ARG A 303 -10.47 5.20 20.64
N THR A 304 -9.85 4.43 21.52
CA THR A 304 -10.37 3.14 21.97
C THR A 304 -11.53 3.32 22.97
N THR A 305 -12.06 2.23 23.52
CA THR A 305 -13.03 2.31 24.63
C THR A 305 -12.48 2.97 25.89
N VAL A 306 -11.16 3.11 25.99
CA VAL A 306 -10.47 3.83 27.08
C VAL A 306 -10.15 5.25 26.62
N PRO A 307 -10.69 6.31 27.22
CA PRO A 307 -10.72 7.68 26.65
C PRO A 307 -9.35 8.33 26.37
N HIS A 308 -8.29 7.85 27.00
CA HIS A 308 -6.93 8.39 26.81
C HIS A 308 -6.01 7.48 25.99
N ILE A 309 -6.55 6.34 25.50
CA ILE A 309 -5.81 5.38 24.67
C ILE A 309 -6.37 5.42 23.25
N TYR A 310 -5.48 5.61 22.27
CA TYR A 310 -5.77 5.67 20.84
C TYR A 310 -5.10 4.50 20.13
N ALA A 311 -5.60 4.13 18.94
CA ALA A 311 -4.95 3.15 18.08
C ALA A 311 -5.03 3.60 16.63
N VAL A 312 -3.93 3.42 15.86
CA VAL A 312 -3.80 3.91 14.48
C VAL A 312 -3.02 2.93 13.60
N GLY A 313 -3.25 2.98 12.30
CA GLY A 313 -2.61 2.13 11.31
C GLY A 313 -3.21 0.73 11.23
N ASP A 314 -2.46 -0.23 10.69
CA ASP A 314 -2.97 -1.58 10.40
C ASP A 314 -3.57 -2.31 11.61
N VAL A 315 -3.21 -1.93 12.83
CA VAL A 315 -3.74 -2.51 14.06
C VAL A 315 -5.25 -2.28 14.24
N ILE A 316 -5.81 -1.26 13.58
CA ILE A 316 -7.25 -0.98 13.55
C ILE A 316 -7.96 -1.53 12.30
N GLY A 317 -7.20 -2.04 11.33
CA GLY A 317 -7.72 -2.63 10.10
C GLY A 317 -7.66 -1.69 8.89
N PHE A 318 -8.65 -1.85 7.99
CA PHE A 318 -8.73 -1.09 6.74
C PHE A 318 -9.06 0.40 6.97
N PRO A 319 -8.46 1.32 6.17
CA PRO A 319 -7.48 1.07 5.11
C PRO A 319 -6.04 0.94 5.65
N ALA A 320 -5.35 -0.14 5.26
CA ALA A 320 -3.99 -0.46 5.69
C ALA A 320 -2.96 0.14 4.71
N LEU A 321 -2.84 1.47 4.70
CA LEU A 321 -1.94 2.24 3.85
C LEU A 321 -1.03 3.11 4.70
N ALA A 322 0.24 3.22 4.34
CA ALA A 322 1.23 4.01 5.09
C ALA A 322 0.83 5.49 5.23
N SER A 323 0.36 6.10 4.13
CA SER A 323 -0.14 7.49 4.12
C SER A 323 -1.35 7.69 5.02
N THR A 324 -2.34 6.79 4.93
CA THR A 324 -3.53 6.84 5.79
C THR A 324 -3.17 6.63 7.25
N SER A 325 -2.27 5.70 7.55
CA SER A 325 -1.79 5.47 8.93
C SER A 325 -1.15 6.73 9.51
N ALA A 326 -0.35 7.46 8.72
CA ALA A 326 0.25 8.73 9.14
C ALA A 326 -0.82 9.80 9.44
N GLU A 327 -1.82 9.93 8.56
CA GLU A 327 -2.95 10.85 8.78
C GLU A 327 -3.75 10.49 10.04
N GLN A 328 -4.01 9.20 10.28
CA GLN A 328 -4.64 8.72 11.52
C GLN A 328 -3.84 9.11 12.76
N GLY A 329 -2.50 8.97 12.70
CA GLY A 329 -1.61 9.39 13.79
C GLY A 329 -1.71 10.88 14.11
N ARG A 330 -1.76 11.73 13.07
CA ARG A 330 -1.94 13.18 13.22
C ARG A 330 -3.29 13.52 13.85
N VAL A 331 -4.39 12.92 13.38
CA VAL A 331 -5.73 13.13 13.95
C VAL A 331 -5.78 12.69 15.40
N ALA A 332 -5.26 11.50 15.72
CA ALA A 332 -5.23 10.99 17.08
C ALA A 332 -4.45 11.91 18.04
N ALA A 333 -3.26 12.39 17.63
CA ALA A 333 -2.45 13.30 18.43
C ALA A 333 -3.12 14.67 18.62
N CYS A 334 -3.68 15.25 17.55
CA CYS A 334 -4.43 16.51 17.64
C CYS A 334 -5.62 16.38 18.59
N HIS A 335 -6.44 15.34 18.43
CA HIS A 335 -7.59 15.09 19.31
C HIS A 335 -7.17 14.86 20.78
N ALA A 336 -6.09 14.07 21.01
CA ALA A 336 -5.59 13.77 22.35
C ALA A 336 -5.23 15.03 23.16
N PHE A 337 -4.77 16.08 22.48
CA PHE A 337 -4.31 17.32 23.10
C PHE A 337 -5.18 18.56 22.79
N GLY A 338 -6.39 18.33 22.25
CA GLY A 338 -7.36 19.42 21.98
C GLY A 338 -6.91 20.41 20.91
N SER A 339 -6.08 19.98 19.95
CA SER A 339 -5.63 20.80 18.83
C SER A 339 -6.59 20.64 17.64
N HIS A 340 -6.95 21.75 16.99
CA HIS A 340 -7.78 21.81 15.79
C HIS A 340 -6.95 21.77 14.48
N ALA A 341 -5.65 21.52 14.55
CA ALA A 341 -4.79 21.49 13.36
C ALA A 341 -5.14 20.38 12.40
N LYS A 342 -5.66 19.25 12.90
CA LYS A 342 -6.14 18.12 12.08
C LYS A 342 -7.26 17.38 12.83
N GLU A 343 -8.50 17.55 12.38
CA GLU A 343 -9.67 17.00 13.09
C GLU A 343 -10.17 15.66 12.50
N ALA A 344 -9.94 15.41 11.20
CA ALA A 344 -10.42 14.23 10.52
C ALA A 344 -9.48 13.79 9.40
N LEU A 345 -9.67 12.56 8.90
CA LEU A 345 -9.04 12.11 7.67
C LEU A 345 -9.50 12.93 6.47
N ALA A 346 -8.68 12.95 5.43
CA ALA A 346 -9.10 13.47 4.15
C ALA A 346 -10.32 12.69 3.61
N GLN A 347 -11.25 13.39 2.99
CA GLN A 347 -12.46 12.80 2.39
C GLN A 347 -12.13 11.76 1.33
N PHE A 348 -11.05 11.97 0.59
CA PHE A 348 -10.60 11.10 -0.49
C PHE A 348 -9.21 10.56 -0.16
N LEU A 349 -9.09 9.24 -0.18
CA LEU A 349 -7.84 8.51 0.09
C LEU A 349 -7.42 7.80 -1.20
N PRO A 350 -6.36 8.26 -1.88
CA PRO A 350 -5.87 7.59 -3.07
C PRO A 350 -5.20 6.27 -2.69
N ALA A 351 -5.37 5.27 -3.55
CA ALA A 351 -4.69 3.98 -3.44
C ALA A 351 -3.77 3.77 -4.65
N GLY A 352 -2.49 3.54 -4.40
CA GLY A 352 -1.50 3.16 -5.40
C GLY A 352 -1.11 1.69 -5.27
N ILE A 353 -1.06 0.97 -6.38
CA ILE A 353 -0.65 -0.43 -6.49
C ILE A 353 0.50 -0.48 -7.49
N TYR A 354 1.65 -0.92 -7.04
CA TYR A 354 2.90 -0.84 -7.77
C TYR A 354 3.21 -2.15 -8.52
N THR A 355 2.19 -2.66 -9.22
CA THR A 355 2.33 -3.72 -10.21
C THR A 355 3.07 -3.22 -11.46
N ILE A 356 3.21 -4.07 -12.48
CA ILE A 356 3.73 -3.70 -13.80
C ILE A 356 2.66 -4.08 -14.83
N PRO A 357 1.89 -3.09 -15.35
CA PRO A 357 1.91 -1.64 -15.08
C PRO A 357 1.39 -1.25 -13.69
N GLU A 358 1.66 -0.01 -13.26
CA GLU A 358 1.10 0.57 -12.05
C GLU A 358 -0.40 0.79 -12.18
N VAL A 359 -1.11 0.72 -11.04
CA VAL A 359 -2.53 1.06 -10.93
C VAL A 359 -2.73 2.04 -9.79
N SER A 360 -3.57 3.04 -10.01
CA SER A 360 -3.98 3.95 -8.94
C SER A 360 -5.41 4.41 -9.11
N SER A 361 -6.09 4.65 -7.99
CA SER A 361 -7.46 5.12 -8.01
C SER A 361 -7.81 5.98 -6.81
N VAL A 362 -8.80 6.86 -6.99
CA VAL A 362 -9.42 7.64 -5.92
C VAL A 362 -10.88 7.91 -6.27
N GLY A 363 -11.75 7.94 -5.26
CA GLY A 363 -13.18 8.22 -5.41
C GLY A 363 -14.00 7.00 -5.82
N LEU A 364 -15.12 7.22 -6.51
CA LEU A 364 -16.10 6.19 -6.83
C LEU A 364 -15.79 5.49 -8.15
N THR A 365 -15.94 4.18 -8.18
CA THR A 365 -16.10 3.43 -9.44
C THR A 365 -17.51 3.64 -10.02
N GLU A 366 -17.71 3.27 -11.29
CA GLU A 366 -19.05 3.28 -11.90
C GLU A 366 -20.05 2.45 -11.10
N ALA A 367 -19.66 1.26 -10.66
CA ALA A 367 -20.51 0.37 -9.88
C ALA A 367 -20.91 1.01 -8.54
N GLN A 368 -19.95 1.57 -7.81
CA GLN A 368 -20.21 2.27 -6.54
C GLN A 368 -21.10 3.51 -6.72
N ALA A 369 -20.93 4.26 -7.81
CA ALA A 369 -21.81 5.39 -8.12
C ALA A 369 -23.25 4.92 -8.42
N LYS A 370 -23.40 3.84 -9.18
CA LYS A 370 -24.69 3.23 -9.49
C LYS A 370 -25.38 2.72 -8.22
N ASP A 371 -24.66 2.06 -7.32
CA ASP A 371 -25.20 1.57 -6.04
C ASP A 371 -25.70 2.71 -5.16
N LYS A 372 -25.10 3.90 -5.28
CA LYS A 372 -25.55 5.14 -4.62
C LYS A 372 -26.66 5.88 -5.37
N GLY A 373 -27.17 5.34 -6.48
CA GLY A 373 -28.19 5.97 -7.30
C GLY A 373 -27.71 7.18 -8.09
N ILE A 374 -26.41 7.37 -8.27
CA ILE A 374 -25.82 8.50 -8.98
C ILE A 374 -25.68 8.11 -10.46
N ALA A 375 -26.36 8.85 -11.33
CA ALA A 375 -26.20 8.71 -12.78
C ALA A 375 -24.83 9.28 -13.19
N VAL A 376 -24.02 8.48 -13.88
CA VAL A 376 -22.67 8.88 -14.28
C VAL A 376 -22.49 8.91 -15.79
N VAL A 377 -21.47 9.61 -16.23
CA VAL A 377 -20.84 9.51 -17.55
C VAL A 377 -19.36 9.32 -17.36
N VAL A 378 -18.76 8.45 -18.18
CA VAL A 378 -17.37 8.05 -18.05
C VAL A 378 -16.58 8.51 -19.26
N GLY A 379 -15.48 9.21 -18.98
CA GLY A 379 -14.47 9.52 -19.99
C GLY A 379 -13.24 8.63 -19.85
N ARG A 380 -12.67 8.24 -20.99
CA ARG A 380 -11.46 7.45 -21.06
C ARG A 380 -10.48 8.04 -22.07
N ALA A 381 -9.19 7.99 -21.71
CA ALA A 381 -8.11 8.34 -22.62
C ALA A 381 -6.99 7.31 -22.48
N ASP A 382 -6.65 6.68 -23.59
CA ASP A 382 -5.60 5.65 -23.65
C ASP A 382 -4.21 6.31 -23.85
N TYR A 383 -3.18 5.72 -23.26
CA TYR A 383 -1.81 6.25 -23.36
C TYR A 383 -1.28 6.25 -24.80
N ASP A 384 -1.69 5.28 -25.62
CA ASP A 384 -1.31 5.22 -27.03
C ASP A 384 -1.90 6.35 -27.89
N GLN A 385 -2.93 7.05 -27.40
CA GLN A 385 -3.50 8.25 -28.03
C GLN A 385 -2.79 9.53 -27.58
N ASN A 386 -2.01 9.46 -26.49
CA ASN A 386 -1.29 10.59 -25.93
C ASN A 386 0.17 10.62 -26.43
N PRO A 387 0.73 11.77 -26.82
CA PRO A 387 2.12 11.87 -27.28
C PRO A 387 3.15 11.34 -26.29
N ARG A 388 2.98 11.60 -24.98
CA ARG A 388 3.91 11.10 -23.95
C ARG A 388 3.80 9.58 -23.81
N GLY A 389 2.59 9.01 -23.84
CA GLY A 389 2.39 7.57 -23.84
C GLY A 389 3.11 6.88 -25.01
N LYS A 390 3.03 7.47 -26.21
CA LYS A 390 3.78 6.99 -27.39
C LYS A 390 5.30 7.08 -27.20
N ILE A 391 5.80 8.19 -26.64
CA ILE A 391 7.22 8.42 -26.37
C ILE A 391 7.79 7.34 -25.43
N ILE A 392 7.05 6.99 -24.38
CA ILE A 392 7.50 5.98 -23.41
C ILE A 392 7.15 4.54 -23.82
N GLY A 393 6.40 4.36 -24.91
CA GLY A 393 6.01 3.04 -25.44
C GLY A 393 4.95 2.31 -24.64
N ASP A 394 4.22 3.00 -23.74
CA ASP A 394 3.12 2.38 -22.97
C ASP A 394 1.86 2.29 -23.82
N LYS A 395 1.46 1.05 -24.14
CA LYS A 395 0.28 0.72 -24.97
C LYS A 395 -0.87 0.14 -24.14
N THR A 396 -0.66 -0.07 -22.85
CA THR A 396 -1.65 -0.68 -21.95
C THR A 396 -2.30 0.33 -21.03
N GLY A 397 -1.64 1.47 -20.82
CA GLY A 397 -2.09 2.51 -19.91
C GLY A 397 -3.34 3.24 -20.38
N PHE A 398 -4.19 3.62 -19.45
CA PHE A 398 -5.30 4.55 -19.65
C PHE A 398 -5.65 5.32 -18.37
N LEU A 399 -6.28 6.46 -18.58
CA LEU A 399 -6.97 7.24 -17.55
C LEU A 399 -8.48 7.16 -17.77
N LYS A 400 -9.23 6.80 -16.72
CA LYS A 400 -10.68 6.75 -16.68
C LYS A 400 -11.19 7.74 -15.63
N LEU A 401 -12.10 8.65 -16.03
CA LEU A 401 -12.73 9.63 -15.18
C LEU A 401 -14.22 9.31 -15.06
N VAL A 402 -14.72 9.29 -13.83
CA VAL A 402 -16.14 9.10 -13.53
C VAL A 402 -16.73 10.45 -13.14
N PHE A 403 -17.62 10.97 -13.96
CA PHE A 403 -18.32 12.24 -13.70
C PHE A 403 -19.79 12.00 -13.36
N ALA A 404 -20.36 12.82 -12.50
CA ALA A 404 -21.81 12.92 -12.37
C ALA A 404 -22.42 13.41 -13.70
N ARG A 405 -23.45 12.72 -14.21
CA ARG A 405 -24.01 13.03 -15.52
C ARG A 405 -24.71 14.40 -15.58
N GLU A 406 -25.26 14.87 -14.45
CA GLU A 406 -26.03 16.10 -14.36
C GLU A 406 -25.11 17.33 -14.53
N ASP A 407 -24.11 17.49 -13.70
CA ASP A 407 -23.27 18.69 -13.57
C ASP A 407 -21.79 18.47 -13.96
N LEU A 408 -21.43 17.27 -14.38
CA LEU A 408 -20.05 16.87 -14.70
C LEU A 408 -19.05 17.05 -13.55
N LYS A 409 -19.51 16.99 -12.29
CA LYS A 409 -18.64 16.96 -11.13
C LYS A 409 -17.83 15.67 -11.13
N LEU A 410 -16.53 15.77 -10.85
CA LEU A 410 -15.64 14.61 -10.78
C LEU A 410 -15.94 13.78 -9.54
N LEU A 411 -16.23 12.49 -9.72
CA LEU A 411 -16.58 11.53 -8.67
C LEU A 411 -15.51 10.47 -8.45
N GLY A 412 -14.72 10.17 -9.48
CA GLY A 412 -13.69 9.15 -9.40
C GLY A 412 -12.65 9.23 -10.50
N VAL A 413 -11.45 8.79 -10.17
CA VAL A 413 -10.28 8.73 -11.07
C VAL A 413 -9.64 7.37 -10.94
N HIS A 414 -9.44 6.72 -12.08
CA HIS A 414 -8.87 5.37 -12.18
C HIS A 414 -7.81 5.37 -13.26
N VAL A 415 -6.58 4.99 -12.91
CA VAL A 415 -5.42 5.05 -13.79
C VAL A 415 -4.70 3.71 -13.78
N ILE A 416 -4.31 3.23 -14.93
CA ILE A 416 -3.36 2.14 -15.10
C ILE A 416 -2.30 2.55 -16.12
N GLY A 417 -1.03 2.24 -15.88
CA GLY A 417 0.08 2.56 -16.76
C GLY A 417 1.25 3.18 -16.02
N GLU A 418 2.24 3.66 -16.77
CA GLU A 418 3.42 4.34 -16.22
C GLU A 418 3.01 5.58 -15.43
N GLN A 419 3.55 5.75 -14.21
CA GLN A 419 3.27 6.88 -13.30
C GLN A 419 1.79 7.00 -12.87
N ALA A 420 1.02 5.93 -12.85
CA ALA A 420 -0.38 5.97 -12.41
C ALA A 420 -0.52 6.52 -10.99
N SER A 421 0.41 6.16 -10.08
CA SER A 421 0.43 6.63 -8.68
C SER A 421 0.70 8.13 -8.52
N GLU A 422 1.35 8.77 -9.51
CA GLU A 422 1.56 10.21 -9.54
C GLU A 422 0.38 10.94 -10.20
N LEU A 423 -0.11 10.39 -11.33
CA LEU A 423 -1.20 11.01 -12.10
C LEU A 423 -2.50 11.14 -11.31
N VAL A 424 -2.83 10.18 -10.45
CA VAL A 424 -4.06 10.19 -9.65
C VAL A 424 -4.21 11.46 -8.80
N HIS A 425 -3.09 12.09 -8.41
CA HIS A 425 -3.10 13.28 -7.56
C HIS A 425 -3.69 14.51 -8.22
N ILE A 426 -3.61 14.64 -9.56
CA ILE A 426 -4.29 15.72 -10.29
C ILE A 426 -5.78 15.64 -10.04
N GLY A 427 -6.37 14.45 -10.20
CA GLY A 427 -7.80 14.24 -9.97
C GLY A 427 -8.17 14.32 -8.49
N LEU A 428 -7.31 13.82 -7.57
CA LEU A 428 -7.52 13.97 -6.15
C LEU A 428 -7.69 15.45 -5.74
N ILE A 429 -6.79 16.32 -6.18
CA ILE A 429 -6.88 17.76 -5.88
C ILE A 429 -8.13 18.37 -6.50
N ALA A 430 -8.47 18.00 -7.75
CA ALA A 430 -9.71 18.43 -8.39
C ALA A 430 -10.94 18.00 -7.56
N MET A 431 -11.01 16.77 -7.09
CA MET A 431 -12.11 16.28 -6.25
C MET A 431 -12.19 17.02 -4.91
N MET A 432 -11.05 17.29 -4.26
CA MET A 432 -10.99 18.03 -2.99
C MET A 432 -11.52 19.46 -3.12
N THR A 433 -11.36 20.08 -4.28
CA THR A 433 -11.83 21.45 -4.57
C THR A 433 -13.22 21.48 -5.20
N GLY A 434 -13.90 20.32 -5.32
CA GLY A 434 -15.22 20.22 -5.95
C GLY A 434 -15.20 20.43 -7.47
N GLY A 435 -14.04 20.16 -8.11
CA GLY A 435 -13.81 20.36 -9.53
C GLY A 435 -14.74 19.53 -10.42
N ASP A 436 -15.03 20.08 -11.59
CA ASP A 436 -15.84 19.49 -12.64
C ASP A 436 -15.07 19.39 -13.96
N ALA A 437 -15.71 18.98 -15.03
CA ALA A 437 -15.12 18.87 -16.36
C ALA A 437 -14.48 20.18 -16.85
N ASN A 438 -15.06 21.34 -16.51
CA ASN A 438 -14.53 22.65 -16.97
C ASN A 438 -13.15 22.92 -16.40
N LEU A 439 -12.85 22.45 -15.20
CA LEU A 439 -11.51 22.58 -14.60
C LEU A 439 -10.44 22.00 -15.54
N PHE A 440 -10.63 20.79 -16.04
CA PHE A 440 -9.65 20.12 -16.92
C PHE A 440 -9.58 20.76 -18.30
N LEU A 441 -10.73 21.22 -18.85
CA LEU A 441 -10.77 21.88 -20.14
C LEU A 441 -10.06 23.24 -20.11
N ALA A 442 -10.23 23.99 -19.02
CA ALA A 442 -9.60 25.30 -18.83
C ALA A 442 -8.10 25.21 -18.48
N THR A 443 -7.66 24.07 -17.95
CA THR A 443 -6.27 23.88 -17.53
C THR A 443 -5.35 23.79 -18.76
N CYS A 444 -4.24 24.55 -18.75
CA CYS A 444 -3.14 24.38 -19.70
C CYS A 444 -2.15 23.36 -19.13
N PHE A 445 -2.21 22.12 -19.63
CA PHE A 445 -1.21 21.09 -19.29
C PHE A 445 0.07 21.28 -20.12
N ASN A 446 1.21 20.96 -19.52
CA ASN A 446 2.47 20.89 -20.27
C ASN A 446 2.37 19.81 -21.36
N TYR A 447 2.98 20.06 -22.51
CA TYR A 447 3.02 19.15 -23.64
C TYR A 447 4.46 18.80 -24.05
N PRO A 448 4.82 17.50 -24.24
CA PRO A 448 3.99 16.31 -24.06
C PRO A 448 4.05 15.77 -22.63
N THR A 449 2.91 15.56 -21.98
CA THR A 449 2.82 14.94 -20.65
C THR A 449 1.66 13.96 -20.57
N LEU A 450 1.69 13.02 -19.59
CA LEU A 450 0.55 12.16 -19.28
C LEU A 450 -0.58 12.92 -18.59
N GLY A 451 -0.31 14.06 -17.96
CA GLY A 451 -1.34 14.93 -17.37
C GLY A 451 -2.39 15.42 -18.36
N ASP A 452 -2.04 15.54 -19.65
CA ASP A 452 -2.98 15.93 -20.72
C ASP A 452 -4.07 14.88 -20.97
N LEU A 453 -3.91 13.64 -20.50
CA LEU A 453 -4.94 12.61 -20.52
C LEU A 453 -6.23 13.04 -19.80
N TYR A 454 -6.12 13.89 -18.76
CA TYR A 454 -7.29 14.45 -18.07
C TYR A 454 -8.18 15.24 -19.01
N LYS A 455 -7.59 16.05 -19.90
CA LYS A 455 -8.34 16.80 -20.91
C LYS A 455 -8.96 15.87 -21.95
N LEU A 456 -8.19 14.89 -22.44
CA LEU A 456 -8.69 13.92 -23.44
C LEU A 456 -9.85 13.07 -22.89
N ALA A 457 -9.71 12.53 -21.67
CA ALA A 457 -10.78 11.78 -21.03
C ALA A 457 -12.03 12.65 -20.75
N THR A 458 -11.83 13.94 -20.41
CA THR A 458 -12.95 14.88 -20.23
C THR A 458 -13.68 15.13 -21.53
N HIS A 459 -12.98 15.31 -22.65
CA HIS A 459 -13.63 15.44 -23.98
C HIS A 459 -14.45 14.20 -24.33
N ASP A 460 -13.91 13.00 -24.08
CA ASP A 460 -14.65 11.75 -24.31
C ASP A 460 -15.94 11.67 -23.46
N ALA A 461 -15.86 12.05 -22.18
CA ALA A 461 -17.05 12.11 -21.32
C ALA A 461 -18.12 13.07 -21.83
N ILE A 462 -17.70 14.24 -22.28
CA ILE A 462 -18.65 15.25 -22.82
C ILE A 462 -19.34 14.75 -24.11
N LEU A 463 -18.59 14.11 -25.01
CA LEU A 463 -19.16 13.52 -26.24
C LEU A 463 -20.18 12.43 -25.89
N LYS A 464 -19.87 11.52 -24.99
CA LYS A 464 -20.77 10.48 -24.50
C LYS A 464 -22.01 11.04 -23.81
N ARG A 465 -21.85 12.10 -23.00
CA ARG A 465 -23.00 12.81 -22.39
C ARG A 465 -23.92 13.39 -23.46
N ALA A 466 -23.35 14.00 -24.51
CA ALA A 466 -24.12 14.57 -25.62
C ALA A 466 -24.96 13.51 -26.32
N GLU A 467 -24.47 12.32 -26.50
CA GLU A 467 -25.23 11.20 -27.08
C GLU A 467 -26.37 10.75 -26.18
N LEU A 468 -26.17 10.73 -24.86
CA LEU A 468 -27.15 10.28 -23.88
C LEU A 468 -28.33 11.28 -23.68
N VAL A 469 -28.06 12.60 -23.73
CA VAL A 469 -29.06 13.63 -23.42
C VAL A 469 -29.56 14.35 -24.66
N GLY A 470 -29.08 14.00 -25.85
CA GLY A 470 -29.39 14.70 -27.11
C GLY A 470 -28.57 15.98 -27.29
N LYS A 471 -28.14 16.28 -28.52
CA LYS A 471 -27.24 17.41 -28.85
C LYS A 471 -27.76 18.79 -28.38
N ALA A 472 -29.05 18.95 -28.17
CA ALA A 472 -29.67 20.21 -27.77
C ALA A 472 -29.46 20.61 -26.30
N GLN A 473 -29.03 19.69 -25.45
CA GLN A 473 -28.82 19.91 -24.00
C GLN A 473 -27.37 19.92 -23.56
N VAL A 474 -26.44 19.77 -24.48
CA VAL A 474 -25.02 19.88 -24.17
C VAL A 474 -24.70 21.35 -23.99
N GLY A 475 -24.57 21.79 -22.73
CA GLY A 475 -24.30 23.20 -22.38
C GLY A 475 -22.94 23.71 -22.83
N LEU A 476 -22.61 23.56 -24.11
CA LEU A 476 -21.46 24.15 -24.78
C LEU A 476 -21.65 25.64 -25.12
N SER A 477 -22.68 26.30 -24.55
CA SER A 477 -22.97 27.71 -24.80
C SER A 477 -22.07 28.72 -24.11
N ARG A 478 -20.96 28.30 -23.53
CA ARG A 478 -19.97 29.16 -22.85
C ARG A 478 -18.54 28.92 -23.30
N TRP A 479 -18.33 28.57 -24.57
CA TRP A 479 -17.01 28.60 -25.21
C TRP A 479 -16.93 29.71 -26.25
#